data_6092d51e3d9c2fe86001a7e28d9d0458
#
_entry.id   6092d51e3d9c2fe86001a7e28d9d0458
#
_cell.length_a   1.000
_cell.length_b   1.000
_cell.length_c   1.000
_cell.angle_alpha   90.00
_cell.angle_beta   90.00
_cell.angle_gamma   90.00
#
_symmetry.space_group_name_H-M   'P 1'
#
loop_
_entity.id
_entity.type
_entity.pdbx_description
1 polymer ?
#
loop_
_entity_poly.entity_id
_entity_poly.type
_entity_poly.pdbx_seq_one_letter_code
_entity_poly.pdbx_strand_id
1 'polypeptide(L)'
;MNFITAATVQKDDAGKRADKIFRIVLGKMPLSRIYKEIRSGFLRINGKRTKEDAKVSAGDTVDVAQILMEFADHQEHKKPVHSINREAFKKRVVFEDDSILVINKKKGELVHSDGSSKHFTPLDQLVREYLAAETPGSISFTPGPLHRLDRNTSGIIAFGKSAEGAREFSAALQNRQTRKCYIALLDGILKETERWEEYLTRDEKTNTSHIAPADSGKGDIAITIATPFLVSGGRTLAQVEIKTGRTHQIRCQASYHHHPLTGDAKYHGSHNEAGYYLHSSCIIAEGRVITGTPGEEFTAAAAVLLKCPEEKVKTTVRQIISSFAEKNNI
;
A
#
# COMPACT_ATOMS: atom_id res chain seq x y z
N MET A 1 5.22 21.19 40.68
CA MET A 1 4.37 20.86 39.50
C MET A 1 4.96 19.62 38.87
N ASN A 2 4.16 18.57 38.70
CA ASN A 2 4.60 17.30 38.13
C ASN A 2 4.51 17.35 36.60
N PHE A 3 5.56 16.82 35.93
CA PHE A 3 5.63 16.65 34.51
C PHE A 3 5.66 15.19 34.15
N ILE A 4 5.08 14.86 33.01
CA ILE A 4 5.07 13.52 32.42
C ILE A 4 5.71 13.62 31.05
N THR A 5 6.65 12.74 30.74
CA THR A 5 7.17 12.58 29.39
C THR A 5 6.09 11.93 28.53
N ALA A 6 5.44 12.74 27.69
CA ALA A 6 4.35 12.31 26.84
C ALA A 6 4.83 11.61 25.58
N ALA A 7 6.04 11.94 25.08
CA ALA A 7 6.64 11.32 23.92
C ALA A 7 8.17 11.54 23.90
N THR A 8 8.87 10.76 23.08
CA THR A 8 10.26 10.96 22.71
C THR A 8 10.36 11.24 21.22
N VAL A 9 11.06 12.31 20.86
CA VAL A 9 11.27 12.74 19.48
C VAL A 9 12.06 11.68 18.72
N GLN A 10 11.50 11.15 17.63
CA GLN A 10 12.16 10.19 16.76
C GLN A 10 12.86 10.91 15.59
N LYS A 11 13.62 10.16 14.78
CA LYS A 11 14.35 10.69 13.61
C LYS A 11 13.43 11.48 12.66
N ASP A 12 12.23 10.98 12.39
CA ASP A 12 11.22 11.63 11.53
C ASP A 12 10.65 12.93 12.10
N ASP A 13 10.78 13.13 13.41
CA ASP A 13 10.27 14.32 14.11
C ASP A 13 11.33 15.43 14.22
N ALA A 14 12.60 15.07 14.04
CA ALA A 14 13.72 16.00 14.18
C ALA A 14 13.62 17.18 13.19
N GLY A 15 14.05 18.37 13.66
CA GLY A 15 13.98 19.61 12.90
C GLY A 15 12.60 20.27 12.85
N LYS A 16 11.55 19.63 13.37
CA LYS A 16 10.23 20.25 13.51
C LYS A 16 10.21 21.23 14.68
N ARG A 17 9.30 22.20 14.59
CA ARG A 17 9.09 23.19 15.66
C ARG A 17 8.39 22.54 16.86
N ALA A 18 8.74 22.99 18.07
CA ALA A 18 8.16 22.48 19.31
C ALA A 18 6.63 22.66 19.35
N ASP A 19 6.10 23.80 18.86
CA ASP A 19 4.65 24.03 18.80
C ASP A 19 3.92 22.97 17.95
N LYS A 20 4.52 22.53 16.84
CA LYS A 20 3.96 21.47 15.98
C LYS A 20 3.95 20.11 16.70
N ILE A 21 5.02 19.79 17.41
CA ILE A 21 5.12 18.56 18.20
C ILE A 21 4.07 18.54 19.31
N PHE A 22 3.98 19.63 20.11
CA PHE A 22 2.98 19.73 21.17
C PHE A 22 1.55 19.67 20.63
N ARG A 23 1.28 20.26 19.44
CA ARG A 23 -0.02 20.17 18.79
C ARG A 23 -0.43 18.73 18.46
N ILE A 24 0.52 17.88 18.07
CA ILE A 24 0.23 16.47 17.79
C ILE A 24 -0.01 15.73 19.10
N VAL A 25 0.88 15.90 20.09
CA VAL A 25 0.78 15.24 21.40
C VAL A 25 -0.50 15.64 22.15
N LEU A 26 -0.93 16.91 22.02
CA LEU A 26 -2.10 17.49 22.67
C LEU A 26 -3.22 17.79 21.65
N GLY A 27 -3.57 16.81 20.82
CA GLY A 27 -4.47 16.96 19.67
C GLY A 27 -5.82 17.60 19.97
N LYS A 28 -6.31 17.49 21.22
CA LYS A 28 -7.55 18.12 21.68
C LYS A 28 -7.39 19.57 22.13
N MET A 29 -6.14 20.08 22.24
CA MET A 29 -5.90 21.43 22.74
C MET A 29 -5.89 22.46 21.61
N PRO A 30 -6.64 23.59 21.72
CA PRO A 30 -6.58 24.67 20.75
C PRO A 30 -5.17 25.29 20.65
N LEU A 31 -4.76 25.66 19.44
CA LEU A 31 -3.41 26.18 19.16
C LEU A 31 -3.04 27.41 20.02
N SER A 32 -3.98 28.33 20.22
CA SER A 32 -3.81 29.52 21.08
C SER A 32 -3.46 29.12 22.52
N ARG A 33 -4.06 28.05 23.03
CA ARG A 33 -3.75 27.51 24.36
C ARG A 33 -2.39 26.85 24.38
N ILE A 34 -2.00 26.10 23.36
CA ILE A 34 -0.64 25.52 23.26
C ILE A 34 0.42 26.60 23.39
N TYR A 35 0.29 27.72 22.68
CA TYR A 35 1.22 28.84 22.78
C TYR A 35 1.26 29.47 24.20
N LYS A 36 0.09 29.58 24.84
CA LYS A 36 0.02 30.06 26.23
C LYS A 36 0.76 29.11 27.17
N GLU A 37 0.55 27.79 27.04
CA GLU A 37 1.15 26.80 27.94
C GLU A 37 2.67 26.63 27.69
N ILE A 38 3.16 26.83 26.46
CA ILE A 38 4.61 26.93 26.18
C ILE A 38 5.20 28.12 26.94
N ARG A 39 4.63 29.31 26.80
CA ARG A 39 5.11 30.55 27.49
C ARG A 39 5.04 30.43 29.00
N SER A 40 4.02 29.79 29.53
CA SER A 40 3.87 29.56 30.97
C SER A 40 4.81 28.45 31.49
N GLY A 41 5.47 27.70 30.61
CA GLY A 41 6.39 26.62 30.96
C GLY A 41 5.72 25.34 31.43
N PHE A 42 4.46 25.12 31.07
CA PHE A 42 3.73 23.86 31.26
C PHE A 42 4.02 22.82 30.19
N LEU A 43 4.59 23.25 29.07
CA LEU A 43 5.11 22.41 27.99
C LEU A 43 6.62 22.63 27.90
N ARG A 44 7.38 21.54 27.92
CA ARG A 44 8.86 21.55 28.01
C ARG A 44 9.47 20.55 27.04
N ILE A 45 10.72 20.81 26.67
CA ILE A 45 11.58 19.87 25.97
C ILE A 45 12.77 19.55 26.90
N ASN A 46 13.06 18.28 27.14
CA ASN A 46 14.11 17.81 28.07
C ASN A 46 14.00 18.44 29.48
N GLY A 47 12.78 18.54 30.00
CA GLY A 47 12.51 19.17 31.28
C GLY A 47 12.69 20.70 31.32
N LYS A 48 13.12 21.35 30.25
CA LYS A 48 13.42 22.79 30.18
C LYS A 48 12.33 23.55 29.44
N ARG A 49 12.13 24.82 29.80
CA ARG A 49 11.27 25.74 29.05
C ARG A 49 11.79 25.87 27.62
N THR A 50 10.89 25.91 26.67
CA THR A 50 11.19 26.05 25.25
C THR A 50 10.43 27.22 24.65
N LYS A 51 10.83 27.63 23.44
CA LYS A 51 10.08 28.59 22.61
C LYS A 51 9.23 27.80 21.60
N GLU A 52 8.14 28.40 21.15
CA GLU A 52 7.23 27.79 20.18
C GLU A 52 7.91 27.41 18.85
N ASP A 53 8.89 28.19 18.41
CA ASP A 53 9.63 28.00 17.16
C ASP A 53 10.93 27.20 17.33
N ALA A 54 11.29 26.82 18.54
CA ALA A 54 12.45 25.98 18.79
C ALA A 54 12.35 24.64 18.03
N LYS A 55 13.44 24.25 17.40
CA LYS A 55 13.51 22.97 16.70
C LYS A 55 13.89 21.86 17.66
N VAL A 56 13.18 20.74 17.56
CA VAL A 56 13.49 19.54 18.34
C VAL A 56 14.51 18.65 17.63
N SER A 57 15.25 17.89 18.40
CA SER A 57 16.24 16.90 17.94
C SER A 57 15.80 15.48 18.27
N ALA A 58 16.26 14.49 17.50
CA ALA A 58 16.02 13.10 17.85
C ALA A 58 16.57 12.79 19.25
N GLY A 59 15.79 12.09 20.05
CA GLY A 59 16.09 11.78 21.45
C GLY A 59 15.56 12.80 22.46
N ASP A 60 15.10 13.99 22.03
CA ASP A 60 14.48 14.97 22.92
C ASP A 60 13.22 14.39 23.57
N THR A 61 13.00 14.68 24.86
CA THR A 61 11.75 14.35 25.54
C THR A 61 10.75 15.49 25.43
N VAL A 62 9.50 15.14 25.19
CA VAL A 62 8.35 16.04 25.13
C VAL A 62 7.62 15.93 26.47
N ASP A 63 7.81 16.93 27.34
CA ASP A 63 7.31 16.88 28.70
C ASP A 63 6.11 17.81 28.84
N VAL A 64 5.03 17.28 29.39
CA VAL A 64 3.73 17.93 29.57
C VAL A 64 3.40 17.99 31.06
N ALA A 65 2.95 19.13 31.56
CA ALA A 65 2.46 19.23 32.92
C ALA A 65 1.25 18.30 33.10
N GLN A 66 1.24 17.54 34.19
CA GLN A 66 0.24 16.50 34.45
C GLN A 66 -1.21 16.98 34.30
N ILE A 67 -1.47 18.23 34.67
CA ILE A 67 -2.79 18.86 34.56
C ILE A 67 -3.28 19.03 33.10
N LEU A 68 -2.37 19.00 32.12
CA LEU A 68 -2.70 19.11 30.71
C LEU A 68 -2.89 17.78 30.01
N MET A 69 -2.67 16.67 30.72
CA MET A 69 -2.78 15.32 30.12
C MET A 69 -4.22 14.97 29.71
N GLU A 70 -5.24 15.66 30.22
CA GLU A 70 -6.63 15.51 29.75
C GLU A 70 -6.80 15.93 28.27
N PHE A 71 -5.91 16.81 27.76
CA PHE A 71 -5.87 17.24 26.36
C PHE A 71 -4.93 16.37 25.51
N ALA A 72 -4.13 15.53 26.15
CA ALA A 72 -3.36 14.57 25.40
C ALA A 72 -4.38 13.77 24.57
N ASP A 73 -4.20 13.86 23.27
CA ASP A 73 -4.76 12.82 22.43
C ASP A 73 -3.98 11.58 22.89
N HIS A 74 -4.62 10.84 23.80
CA HIS A 74 -4.27 9.46 23.89
C HIS A 74 -4.60 8.94 22.49
N GLN A 75 -3.65 9.08 21.56
CA GLN A 75 -3.42 7.99 20.67
C GLN A 75 -3.10 6.83 21.64
N GLU A 76 -4.15 6.39 22.33
CA GLU A 76 -4.22 5.00 22.63
C GLU A 76 -3.88 4.39 21.27
N HIS A 77 -2.63 3.94 21.12
CA HIS A 77 -2.41 2.74 20.38
C HIS A 77 -3.43 1.81 21.01
N LYS A 78 -4.66 1.82 20.46
CA LYS A 78 -5.72 0.93 20.89
C LYS A 78 -4.99 -0.39 20.95
N LYS A 79 -4.78 -0.86 22.20
CA LYS A 79 -4.06 -2.13 22.41
C LYS A 79 -4.69 -3.04 21.39
N PRO A 80 -3.90 -3.63 20.50
CA PRO A 80 -4.43 -4.35 19.37
C PRO A 80 -5.53 -5.26 19.90
N VAL A 81 -6.75 -5.08 19.42
CA VAL A 81 -7.92 -5.88 19.85
C VAL A 81 -7.67 -7.34 19.45
N HIS A 82 -6.72 -7.55 18.54
CA HIS A 82 -6.21 -8.85 18.13
C HIS A 82 -4.68 -8.77 18.11
N SER A 83 -4.01 -9.56 18.97
CA SER A 83 -2.57 -9.71 18.88
C SER A 83 -2.22 -10.32 17.52
N ILE A 84 -1.54 -9.55 16.67
CA ILE A 84 -1.00 -10.07 15.42
C ILE A 84 -0.12 -11.30 15.70
N ASN A 85 -0.37 -12.39 15.00
CA ASN A 85 0.60 -13.49 14.99
C ASN A 85 1.82 -13.01 14.17
N ARG A 86 2.81 -12.50 14.89
CA ARG A 86 3.96 -11.82 14.33
C ARG A 86 4.79 -12.72 13.43
N GLU A 87 4.97 -13.98 13.82
CA GLU A 87 5.70 -14.97 13.03
C GLU A 87 4.99 -15.27 11.70
N ALA A 88 3.67 -15.43 11.74
CA ALA A 88 2.88 -15.63 10.54
C ALA A 88 2.88 -14.38 9.63
N PHE A 89 2.89 -13.17 10.22
CA PHE A 89 2.97 -11.93 9.46
C PHE A 89 4.35 -11.76 8.81
N LYS A 90 5.43 -12.04 9.55
CA LYS A 90 6.82 -11.93 9.06
C LYS A 90 7.07 -12.80 7.82
N LYS A 91 6.44 -13.98 7.72
CA LYS A 91 6.52 -14.83 6.52
C LYS A 91 5.96 -14.19 5.26
N ARG A 92 5.19 -13.10 5.39
CA ARG A 92 4.61 -12.34 4.28
C ARG A 92 5.47 -11.17 3.86
N VAL A 93 6.44 -10.78 4.68
CA VAL A 93 7.41 -9.71 4.38
C VAL A 93 8.34 -10.23 3.29
N VAL A 94 8.37 -9.53 2.16
CA VAL A 94 9.23 -9.85 1.01
C VAL A 94 10.42 -8.92 0.90
N PHE A 95 10.31 -7.73 1.49
CA PHE A 95 11.41 -6.75 1.59
C PHE A 95 11.17 -5.82 2.78
N GLU A 96 12.23 -5.48 3.49
CA GLU A 96 12.19 -4.50 4.57
C GLU A 96 13.56 -3.81 4.70
N ASP A 97 13.55 -2.47 4.76
CA ASP A 97 14.68 -1.64 5.14
C ASP A 97 14.23 -0.55 6.13
N ASP A 98 15.04 0.48 6.36
CA ASP A 98 14.68 1.60 7.27
C ASP A 98 13.57 2.50 6.70
N SER A 99 13.36 2.49 5.40
CA SER A 99 12.48 3.39 4.67
C SER A 99 11.12 2.79 4.36
N ILE A 100 11.10 1.53 3.92
CA ILE A 100 9.89 0.86 3.44
C ILE A 100 9.79 -0.59 3.94
N LEU A 101 8.57 -1.07 4.04
CA LEU A 101 8.19 -2.46 4.23
C LEU A 101 7.35 -2.92 3.04
N VAL A 102 7.69 -4.04 2.40
CA VAL A 102 6.89 -4.63 1.34
C VAL A 102 6.40 -6.01 1.75
N ILE A 103 5.11 -6.22 1.65
CA ILE A 103 4.47 -7.48 2.05
C ILE A 103 3.70 -8.10 0.91
N ASN A 104 3.56 -9.41 0.92
CA ASN A 104 2.70 -10.16 0.01
C ASN A 104 1.28 -10.22 0.59
N LYS A 105 0.38 -9.37 0.06
CA LYS A 105 -1.03 -9.28 0.44
C LYS A 105 -1.78 -10.51 -0.06
N LYS A 106 -2.62 -11.10 0.78
CA LYS A 106 -3.52 -12.17 0.37
C LYS A 106 -4.73 -11.61 -0.38
N LYS A 107 -5.32 -12.44 -1.23
CA LYS A 107 -6.61 -12.17 -1.86
C LYS A 107 -7.70 -12.00 -0.78
N GLY A 108 -8.63 -11.07 -0.98
CA GLY A 108 -9.72 -10.80 -0.04
C GLY A 108 -9.39 -9.81 1.08
N GLU A 109 -8.11 -9.52 1.35
CA GLU A 109 -7.71 -8.55 2.37
C GLU A 109 -7.92 -7.11 1.90
N LEU A 110 -8.40 -6.26 2.82
CA LEU A 110 -8.49 -4.82 2.61
C LEU A 110 -7.17 -4.15 2.96
N VAL A 111 -6.72 -3.20 2.15
CA VAL A 111 -5.55 -2.36 2.47
C VAL A 111 -5.90 -1.36 3.56
N HIS A 112 -7.03 -0.67 3.42
CA HIS A 112 -7.61 0.26 4.39
C HIS A 112 -9.02 -0.18 4.77
N SER A 113 -9.48 0.25 5.93
CA SER A 113 -10.88 0.07 6.31
C SER A 113 -11.79 0.82 5.32
N ASP A 114 -12.80 0.12 4.82
CA ASP A 114 -13.87 0.69 4.00
C ASP A 114 -15.12 1.03 4.82
N GLY A 115 -15.04 0.86 6.14
CA GLY A 115 -16.15 1.07 7.07
C GLY A 115 -17.24 0.00 7.03
N SER A 116 -17.19 -0.92 6.06
CA SER A 116 -18.24 -1.93 5.85
C SER A 116 -18.02 -3.22 6.63
N SER A 117 -16.80 -3.56 6.99
CA SER A 117 -16.49 -4.82 7.65
C SER A 117 -15.92 -4.61 9.05
N LYS A 118 -16.73 -4.91 10.06
CA LYS A 118 -16.31 -4.92 11.48
C LYS A 118 -15.48 -6.17 11.85
N HIS A 119 -15.35 -7.14 10.93
CA HIS A 119 -14.78 -8.47 11.23
C HIS A 119 -13.36 -8.70 10.70
N PHE A 120 -12.84 -7.79 9.88
CA PHE A 120 -11.51 -7.95 9.30
C PHE A 120 -10.61 -6.77 9.65
N THR A 121 -9.45 -7.05 10.23
CA THR A 121 -8.42 -6.02 10.45
C THR A 121 -7.79 -5.65 9.12
N PRO A 122 -7.83 -4.36 8.72
CA PRO A 122 -7.20 -3.92 7.47
C PRO A 122 -5.68 -4.04 7.57
N LEU A 123 -5.04 -4.20 6.41
CA LEU A 123 -3.62 -4.48 6.32
C LEU A 123 -2.75 -3.34 6.86
N ASP A 124 -3.17 -2.08 6.68
CA ASP A 124 -2.48 -0.92 7.22
C ASP A 124 -2.43 -0.92 8.76
N GLN A 125 -3.44 -1.44 9.42
CA GLN A 125 -3.45 -1.62 10.86
C GLN A 125 -2.49 -2.76 11.27
N LEU A 126 -2.53 -3.91 10.58
CA LEU A 126 -1.62 -5.03 10.85
C LEU A 126 -0.15 -4.63 10.69
N VAL A 127 0.16 -3.80 9.68
CA VAL A 127 1.52 -3.27 9.46
C VAL A 127 1.93 -2.36 10.61
N ARG A 128 1.05 -1.45 11.06
CA ARG A 128 1.35 -0.59 12.22
C ARG A 128 1.63 -1.39 13.48
N GLU A 129 0.83 -2.43 13.75
CA GLU A 129 1.04 -3.34 14.89
C GLU A 129 2.36 -4.11 14.78
N TYR A 130 2.70 -4.57 13.57
CA TYR A 130 3.97 -5.25 13.32
C TYR A 130 5.17 -4.34 13.61
N LEU A 131 5.16 -3.11 13.10
CA LEU A 131 6.25 -2.14 13.24
C LEU A 131 6.34 -1.57 14.67
N ALA A 132 5.22 -1.33 15.34
CA ALA A 132 5.20 -0.76 16.70
C ALA A 132 5.88 -1.65 17.74
N ALA A 133 6.03 -2.95 17.48
CA ALA A 133 6.71 -3.87 18.38
C ALA A 133 8.25 -3.78 18.31
N GLU A 134 8.81 -3.13 17.28
CA GLU A 134 10.28 -3.04 17.09
C GLU A 134 10.84 -1.67 17.49
N THR A 135 10.11 -0.61 17.23
CA THR A 135 10.57 0.74 17.51
C THR A 135 9.43 1.63 18.00
N PRO A 136 9.71 2.57 18.95
CA PRO A 136 8.75 3.60 19.27
C PRO A 136 8.37 4.38 18.00
N GLY A 137 7.06 4.55 17.78
CA GLY A 137 6.56 5.29 16.64
C GLY A 137 6.97 6.76 16.64
N SER A 138 7.12 7.35 15.45
CA SER A 138 7.27 8.80 15.30
C SER A 138 6.01 9.53 15.82
N ILE A 139 6.21 10.70 16.41
CA ILE A 139 5.10 11.57 16.87
C ILE A 139 4.28 12.06 15.66
N SER A 140 4.94 12.32 14.55
CA SER A 140 4.38 13.05 13.40
C SER A 140 4.23 12.24 12.12
N PHE A 141 4.69 10.99 12.13
CA PHE A 141 4.56 10.08 11.00
C PHE A 141 3.90 8.76 11.43
N THR A 142 2.93 8.33 10.67
CA THR A 142 2.28 7.03 10.86
C THR A 142 2.56 6.15 9.63
N PRO A 143 3.12 4.95 9.81
CA PRO A 143 3.31 4.00 8.73
C PRO A 143 2.01 3.74 7.97
N GLY A 144 2.09 3.76 6.64
CA GLY A 144 0.93 3.58 5.78
C GLY A 144 1.29 3.11 4.38
N PRO A 145 0.32 2.60 3.60
CA PRO A 145 0.57 2.09 2.26
C PRO A 145 0.93 3.22 1.29
N LEU A 146 1.91 2.95 0.44
CA LEU A 146 2.44 3.88 -0.56
C LEU A 146 1.70 3.78 -1.91
N HIS A 147 0.96 2.70 -2.10
CA HIS A 147 0.05 2.48 -3.21
C HIS A 147 -1.08 1.55 -2.76
N ARG A 148 -1.99 1.24 -3.65
CA ARG A 148 -3.13 0.39 -3.34
C ARG A 148 -3.22 -0.83 -4.24
N LEU A 149 -3.82 -1.88 -3.72
CA LEU A 149 -4.33 -3.02 -4.45
C LEU A 149 -5.83 -3.17 -4.15
N ASP A 150 -6.59 -3.65 -5.11
CA ASP A 150 -8.00 -3.98 -4.89
C ASP A 150 -8.11 -5.13 -3.87
N ARG A 151 -9.28 -5.28 -3.24
CA ARG A 151 -9.53 -6.32 -2.24
C ARG A 151 -9.15 -7.71 -2.74
N ASN A 152 -9.59 -8.06 -3.96
CA ASN A 152 -9.34 -9.39 -4.54
C ASN A 152 -8.05 -9.51 -5.36
N THR A 153 -7.27 -8.43 -5.49
CA THR A 153 -5.92 -8.49 -6.04
C THR A 153 -4.96 -8.89 -4.93
N SER A 154 -4.22 -9.98 -5.15
CA SER A 154 -3.14 -10.40 -4.25
C SER A 154 -1.79 -9.82 -4.70
N GLY A 155 -0.75 -10.01 -3.89
CA GLY A 155 0.61 -9.67 -4.26
C GLY A 155 1.23 -8.53 -3.48
N ILE A 156 2.37 -8.05 -3.96
CA ILE A 156 3.21 -7.14 -3.22
C ILE A 156 2.63 -5.74 -3.13
N ILE A 157 2.68 -5.19 -1.91
CA ILE A 157 2.27 -3.84 -1.58
C ILE A 157 3.29 -3.21 -0.63
N ALA A 158 3.70 -1.97 -0.94
CA ALA A 158 4.69 -1.22 -0.18
C ALA A 158 4.04 -0.30 0.85
N PHE A 159 4.65 -0.23 2.03
CA PHE A 159 4.30 0.66 3.14
C PHE A 159 5.51 1.53 3.49
N GLY A 160 5.29 2.82 3.77
CA GLY A 160 6.32 3.68 4.32
C GLY A 160 6.56 3.37 5.79
N LYS A 161 7.83 3.18 6.18
CA LYS A 161 8.26 3.04 7.57
C LYS A 161 8.72 4.38 8.14
N SER A 162 9.23 5.28 7.28
CA SER A 162 9.67 6.61 7.62
C SER A 162 9.00 7.68 6.73
N ALA A 163 8.95 8.91 7.21
CA ALA A 163 8.42 10.04 6.46
C ALA A 163 9.26 10.33 5.20
N GLU A 164 10.58 10.12 5.27
CA GLU A 164 11.50 10.28 4.16
C GLU A 164 11.25 9.22 3.08
N GLY A 165 11.27 7.93 3.45
CA GLY A 165 11.01 6.83 2.53
C GLY A 165 9.61 6.91 1.88
N ALA A 166 8.60 7.34 2.65
CA ALA A 166 7.27 7.56 2.09
C ALA A 166 7.26 8.67 1.03
N ARG A 167 8.00 9.77 1.23
CA ARG A 167 8.11 10.86 0.25
C ARG A 167 8.86 10.42 -1.01
N GLU A 168 10.01 9.76 -0.85
CA GLU A 168 10.84 9.28 -1.96
C GLU A 168 10.07 8.32 -2.84
N PHE A 169 9.49 7.29 -2.25
CA PHE A 169 8.70 6.32 -3.00
C PHE A 169 7.47 6.95 -3.69
N SER A 170 6.79 7.89 -3.01
CA SER A 170 5.66 8.61 -3.60
C SER A 170 6.09 9.50 -4.76
N ALA A 171 7.25 10.16 -4.65
CA ALA A 171 7.83 10.94 -5.75
C ALA A 171 8.19 10.05 -6.93
N ALA A 172 8.81 8.89 -6.71
CA ALA A 172 9.12 7.91 -7.75
C ALA A 172 7.85 7.41 -8.46
N LEU A 173 6.74 7.20 -7.71
CA LEU A 173 5.44 6.86 -8.29
C LEU A 173 4.88 7.99 -9.18
N GLN A 174 4.89 9.23 -8.69
CA GLN A 174 4.37 10.40 -9.40
C GLN A 174 5.17 10.69 -10.68
N ASN A 175 6.48 10.56 -10.60
CA ASN A 175 7.40 10.76 -11.73
C ASN A 175 7.45 9.59 -12.71
N ARG A 176 6.60 8.55 -12.53
CA ARG A 176 6.57 7.33 -13.35
C ARG A 176 7.92 6.60 -13.42
N GLN A 177 8.73 6.74 -12.39
CA GLN A 177 10.00 6.04 -12.23
C GLN A 177 9.85 4.62 -11.67
N THR A 178 8.63 4.28 -11.23
CA THR A 178 8.29 2.93 -10.79
C THR A 178 7.75 2.09 -11.93
N ARG A 179 8.12 0.81 -11.96
CA ARG A 179 7.54 -0.17 -12.87
C ARG A 179 6.82 -1.25 -12.07
N LYS A 180 5.66 -1.65 -12.53
CA LYS A 180 4.84 -2.64 -11.84
C LYS A 180 4.42 -3.74 -12.80
N CYS A 181 4.66 -4.97 -12.40
CA CYS A 181 4.25 -6.16 -13.12
C CYS A 181 3.23 -6.95 -12.32
N TYR A 182 2.23 -7.43 -13.02
CA TYR A 182 1.20 -8.31 -12.50
C TYR A 182 1.19 -9.62 -13.30
N ILE A 183 0.73 -10.67 -12.65
CA ILE A 183 0.35 -11.94 -13.29
C ILE A 183 -1.17 -11.98 -13.31
N ALA A 184 -1.75 -12.16 -14.49
CA ALA A 184 -3.18 -12.18 -14.70
C ALA A 184 -3.60 -13.47 -15.41
N LEU A 185 -4.70 -14.08 -14.98
CA LEU A 185 -5.39 -15.12 -15.74
C LEU A 185 -6.54 -14.46 -16.49
N LEU A 186 -6.44 -14.47 -17.83
CA LEU A 186 -7.37 -13.85 -18.75
C LEU A 186 -8.28 -14.89 -19.39
N ASP A 187 -9.54 -14.59 -19.56
CA ASP A 187 -10.43 -15.35 -20.45
C ASP A 187 -10.09 -15.03 -21.91
N GLY A 188 -10.16 -16.04 -22.77
CA GLY A 188 -9.78 -15.91 -24.19
C GLY A 188 -8.30 -16.13 -24.46
N ILE A 189 -7.94 -16.07 -25.71
CA ILE A 189 -6.61 -16.33 -26.26
C ILE A 189 -5.96 -15.02 -26.63
N LEU A 190 -5.07 -14.52 -25.81
CA LEU A 190 -4.19 -13.40 -26.15
C LEU A 190 -3.06 -13.97 -27.02
N LYS A 191 -3.01 -13.61 -28.31
CA LYS A 191 -2.08 -14.22 -29.27
C LYS A 191 -0.69 -13.62 -29.24
N GLU A 192 -0.61 -12.31 -28.97
CA GLU A 192 0.62 -11.55 -28.97
C GLU A 192 0.61 -10.47 -27.90
N THR A 193 1.71 -9.75 -27.73
CA THR A 193 1.76 -8.62 -26.79
C THR A 193 0.89 -7.49 -27.29
N GLU A 194 -0.02 -7.04 -26.47
CA GLU A 194 -0.90 -5.90 -26.74
C GLU A 194 -0.56 -4.72 -25.83
N ARG A 195 -0.69 -3.51 -26.38
CA ARG A 195 -0.63 -2.25 -25.65
C ARG A 195 -2.03 -1.65 -25.62
N TRP A 196 -2.56 -1.51 -24.41
CA TRP A 196 -3.87 -0.91 -24.14
C TRP A 196 -3.65 0.52 -23.64
N GLU A 197 -4.25 1.49 -24.31
CA GLU A 197 -4.06 2.91 -24.00
C GLU A 197 -5.36 3.68 -24.17
N GLU A 198 -6.08 3.90 -23.08
CA GLU A 198 -7.37 4.57 -23.05
C GLU A 198 -7.47 5.56 -21.89
N TYR A 199 -8.41 6.47 -21.97
CA TYR A 199 -8.83 7.32 -20.88
C TYR A 199 -9.86 6.60 -20.01
N LEU A 200 -9.63 6.53 -18.69
CA LEU A 200 -10.53 5.93 -17.74
C LEU A 200 -11.23 6.99 -16.89
N THR A 201 -12.54 6.87 -16.79
CA THR A 201 -13.37 7.59 -15.83
C THR A 201 -13.83 6.65 -14.72
N ARG A 202 -14.08 7.20 -13.53
CA ARG A 202 -14.61 6.45 -12.39
C ARG A 202 -16.08 6.82 -12.17
N ASP A 203 -16.92 5.80 -12.04
CA ASP A 203 -18.27 5.93 -11.50
C ASP A 203 -18.23 5.62 -9.98
N GLU A 204 -18.46 6.63 -9.17
CA GLU A 204 -18.44 6.50 -7.71
C GLU A 204 -19.64 5.71 -7.16
N LYS A 205 -20.78 5.75 -7.85
CA LYS A 205 -22.01 5.05 -7.41
C LYS A 205 -21.87 3.54 -7.54
N THR A 206 -21.33 3.08 -8.65
CA THR A 206 -21.10 1.64 -8.90
C THR A 206 -19.71 1.19 -8.44
N ASN A 207 -18.84 2.14 -8.09
CA ASN A 207 -17.43 1.90 -7.78
C ASN A 207 -16.72 1.11 -8.90
N THR A 208 -17.00 1.49 -10.17
CA THR A 208 -16.38 0.93 -11.39
C THR A 208 -15.58 1.97 -12.14
N SER A 209 -14.64 1.51 -12.97
CA SER A 209 -13.98 2.34 -13.98
C SER A 209 -14.53 1.97 -15.36
N HIS A 210 -14.62 2.95 -16.24
CA HIS A 210 -15.10 2.79 -17.60
C HIS A 210 -14.17 3.49 -18.57
N ILE A 211 -14.06 2.97 -19.80
CA ILE A 211 -13.38 3.67 -20.89
C ILE A 211 -14.17 4.91 -21.23
N ALA A 212 -13.52 6.07 -21.21
CA ALA A 212 -14.11 7.32 -21.63
C ALA A 212 -14.13 7.40 -23.18
N PRO A 213 -15.17 7.96 -23.78
CA PRO A 213 -15.14 8.24 -25.22
C PRO A 213 -13.95 9.12 -25.60
N ALA A 214 -13.28 8.82 -26.72
CA ALA A 214 -12.05 9.49 -27.15
C ALA A 214 -12.18 11.03 -27.20
N ASP A 215 -13.34 11.53 -27.62
CA ASP A 215 -13.60 12.96 -27.82
C ASP A 215 -14.19 13.63 -26.57
N SER A 216 -14.34 12.93 -25.47
CA SER A 216 -15.01 13.47 -24.28
C SER A 216 -14.17 14.50 -23.51
N GLY A 217 -12.85 14.52 -23.70
CA GLY A 217 -11.90 15.30 -22.89
C GLY A 217 -11.91 14.93 -21.40
N LYS A 218 -12.50 13.78 -21.04
CA LYS A 218 -12.67 13.32 -19.65
C LYS A 218 -11.82 12.09 -19.36
N GLY A 219 -11.48 11.92 -18.10
CA GLY A 219 -10.77 10.75 -17.62
C GLY A 219 -9.27 10.93 -17.55
N ASP A 220 -8.64 9.95 -16.99
CA ASP A 220 -7.19 9.87 -16.82
C ASP A 220 -6.61 8.80 -17.74
N ILE A 221 -5.49 9.13 -18.38
CA ILE A 221 -4.80 8.17 -19.26
C ILE A 221 -4.37 6.93 -18.46
N ALA A 222 -4.68 5.76 -19.01
CA ALA A 222 -4.32 4.45 -18.52
C ALA A 222 -3.55 3.68 -19.59
N ILE A 223 -2.35 3.21 -19.26
CA ILE A 223 -1.47 2.49 -20.17
C ILE A 223 -1.09 1.15 -19.54
N THR A 224 -1.45 0.07 -20.22
CA THR A 224 -1.18 -1.32 -19.82
C THR A 224 -0.55 -2.07 -21.00
N ILE A 225 0.41 -2.95 -20.72
CA ILE A 225 1.02 -3.86 -21.71
C ILE A 225 0.74 -5.28 -21.21
N ALA A 226 0.00 -6.04 -22.00
CA ALA A 226 -0.32 -7.43 -21.72
C ALA A 226 0.47 -8.35 -22.64
N THR A 227 1.26 -9.28 -22.08
CA THR A 227 2.11 -10.23 -22.81
C THR A 227 1.72 -11.65 -22.45
N PRO A 228 1.33 -12.50 -23.41
CA PRO A 228 0.97 -13.88 -23.14
C PRO A 228 2.22 -14.72 -22.82
N PHE A 229 2.11 -15.60 -21.83
CA PHE A 229 3.17 -16.56 -21.46
C PHE A 229 2.72 -18.00 -21.55
N LEU A 230 1.47 -18.29 -21.22
CA LEU A 230 0.89 -19.62 -21.31
C LEU A 230 -0.55 -19.53 -21.80
N VAL A 231 -0.82 -20.12 -22.96
CA VAL A 231 -2.18 -20.22 -23.54
C VAL A 231 -2.62 -21.68 -23.46
N SER A 232 -3.72 -21.95 -22.78
CA SER A 232 -4.30 -23.29 -22.64
C SER A 232 -5.73 -23.21 -22.13
N GLY A 233 -6.56 -24.21 -22.44
CA GLY A 233 -7.94 -24.31 -21.96
C GLY A 233 -8.85 -23.12 -22.33
N GLY A 234 -8.54 -22.40 -23.44
CA GLY A 234 -9.27 -21.20 -23.84
C GLY A 234 -8.97 -19.97 -23.00
N ARG A 235 -7.86 -19.97 -22.26
CA ARG A 235 -7.42 -18.90 -21.36
C ARG A 235 -5.94 -18.58 -21.55
N THR A 236 -5.54 -17.43 -21.07
CA THR A 236 -4.14 -16.95 -21.13
C THR A 236 -3.65 -16.57 -19.75
N LEU A 237 -2.53 -17.15 -19.32
CA LEU A 237 -1.72 -16.61 -18.20
C LEU A 237 -0.77 -15.59 -18.79
N ALA A 238 -0.94 -14.34 -18.39
CA ALA A 238 -0.26 -13.19 -18.97
C ALA A 238 0.57 -12.43 -17.94
N GLN A 239 1.68 -11.87 -18.39
CA GLN A 239 2.37 -10.75 -17.76
C GLN A 239 1.62 -9.46 -18.09
N VAL A 240 1.30 -8.67 -17.10
CA VAL A 240 0.64 -7.37 -17.29
C VAL A 240 1.47 -6.28 -16.64
N GLU A 241 2.09 -5.43 -17.46
CA GLU A 241 2.82 -4.25 -16.99
C GLU A 241 1.90 -3.02 -17.04
N ILE A 242 1.86 -2.24 -15.96
CA ILE A 242 1.15 -0.95 -15.95
C ILE A 242 2.15 0.22 -15.90
N LYS A 243 1.94 1.21 -16.77
CA LYS A 243 2.69 2.48 -16.79
C LYS A 243 2.00 3.57 -15.98
N THR A 244 0.74 3.36 -15.64
CA THR A 244 -0.12 4.22 -14.83
C THR A 244 -0.77 3.38 -13.75
N GLY A 245 -1.42 4.01 -12.75
CA GLY A 245 -2.03 3.29 -11.62
C GLY A 245 -3.47 3.74 -11.36
N ARG A 246 -4.36 3.62 -12.37
CA ARG A 246 -5.77 4.02 -12.22
C ARG A 246 -6.58 2.93 -11.52
N THR A 247 -7.64 3.34 -10.83
CA THR A 247 -8.53 2.39 -10.15
C THR A 247 -9.10 1.38 -11.16
N HIS A 248 -9.04 0.09 -10.84
CA HIS A 248 -9.49 -1.01 -11.67
C HIS A 248 -8.88 -1.03 -13.10
N GLN A 249 -7.74 -0.37 -13.33
CA GLN A 249 -7.16 -0.19 -14.66
C GLN A 249 -7.07 -1.50 -15.46
N ILE A 250 -6.36 -2.49 -14.95
CA ILE A 250 -6.17 -3.79 -15.63
C ILE A 250 -7.52 -4.44 -15.90
N ARG A 251 -8.41 -4.44 -14.93
CA ARG A 251 -9.74 -5.07 -15.01
C ARG A 251 -10.60 -4.45 -16.09
N CYS A 252 -10.65 -3.11 -16.13
CA CYS A 252 -11.43 -2.35 -17.11
C CYS A 252 -10.86 -2.53 -18.52
N GLN A 253 -9.56 -2.33 -18.70
CA GLN A 253 -8.93 -2.45 -20.02
C GLN A 253 -8.95 -3.88 -20.55
N ALA A 254 -8.64 -4.89 -19.72
CA ALA A 254 -8.71 -6.28 -20.12
C ALA A 254 -10.12 -6.68 -20.65
N SER A 255 -11.17 -6.23 -19.95
CA SER A 255 -12.54 -6.44 -20.42
C SER A 255 -12.84 -5.72 -21.74
N TYR A 256 -12.39 -4.49 -21.87
CA TYR A 256 -12.58 -3.69 -23.08
C TYR A 256 -11.91 -4.32 -24.31
N HIS A 257 -10.73 -4.91 -24.13
CA HIS A 257 -9.97 -5.63 -25.15
C HIS A 257 -10.39 -7.10 -25.32
N HIS A 258 -11.55 -7.49 -24.81
CA HIS A 258 -12.12 -8.84 -24.93
C HIS A 258 -11.31 -9.96 -24.24
N HIS A 259 -10.46 -9.59 -23.28
CA HIS A 259 -9.68 -10.51 -22.44
C HIS A 259 -9.95 -10.27 -20.95
N PRO A 260 -11.22 -10.32 -20.47
CA PRO A 260 -11.50 -10.04 -19.07
C PRO A 260 -10.75 -10.98 -18.15
N LEU A 261 -10.47 -10.52 -16.93
CA LEU A 261 -9.88 -11.40 -15.92
C LEU A 261 -10.84 -12.56 -15.63
N THR A 262 -10.32 -13.78 -15.65
CA THR A 262 -11.10 -14.96 -15.28
C THR A 262 -11.64 -14.80 -13.86
N GLY A 263 -12.95 -14.84 -13.69
CA GLY A 263 -13.63 -14.66 -12.40
C GLY A 263 -14.01 -13.21 -12.07
N ASP A 264 -13.80 -12.25 -12.95
CA ASP A 264 -14.18 -10.86 -12.72
C ASP A 264 -15.62 -10.56 -13.16
N ALA A 265 -16.59 -10.98 -12.34
CA ALA A 265 -18.01 -10.74 -12.64
C ALA A 265 -18.37 -9.25 -12.85
N LYS A 266 -17.58 -8.33 -12.27
CA LYS A 266 -17.80 -6.88 -12.39
C LYS A 266 -17.40 -6.34 -13.76
N TYR A 267 -16.49 -7.04 -14.46
CA TYR A 267 -15.94 -6.67 -15.75
C TYR A 267 -16.06 -7.82 -16.78
N HIS A 268 -17.20 -8.49 -16.77
CA HIS A 268 -17.60 -9.49 -17.77
C HIS A 268 -16.70 -10.75 -17.86
N GLY A 269 -15.88 -11.02 -16.87
CA GLY A 269 -15.14 -12.27 -16.76
C GLY A 269 -16.06 -13.47 -16.51
N SER A 270 -15.59 -14.68 -16.86
CA SER A 270 -16.31 -15.91 -16.58
C SER A 270 -16.59 -16.05 -15.08
N HIS A 271 -17.74 -16.66 -14.74
CA HIS A 271 -18.14 -16.80 -13.34
C HIS A 271 -17.15 -17.67 -12.57
N ASN A 272 -16.73 -17.19 -11.39
CA ASN A 272 -15.92 -17.94 -10.44
C ASN A 272 -16.22 -17.42 -9.02
N GLU A 273 -16.65 -18.31 -8.12
CA GLU A 273 -16.97 -17.97 -6.73
C GLU A 273 -15.77 -17.40 -5.97
N ALA A 274 -14.56 -17.85 -6.29
CA ALA A 274 -13.33 -17.33 -5.73
C ALA A 274 -12.97 -15.90 -6.22
N GLY A 275 -13.72 -15.32 -7.20
CA GLY A 275 -13.43 -14.05 -7.83
C GLY A 275 -12.22 -14.14 -8.78
N TYR A 276 -11.73 -13.00 -9.26
CA TYR A 276 -10.71 -12.95 -10.31
C TYR A 276 -9.29 -13.30 -9.84
N TYR A 277 -8.42 -13.61 -10.80
CA TYR A 277 -7.02 -13.97 -10.60
C TYR A 277 -6.10 -12.88 -11.15
N LEU A 278 -5.63 -12.02 -10.24
CA LEU A 278 -4.67 -10.96 -10.50
C LEU A 278 -3.71 -10.86 -9.31
N HIS A 279 -2.42 -10.89 -9.60
CA HIS A 279 -1.37 -10.85 -8.59
C HIS A 279 -0.29 -9.82 -8.92
N SER A 280 -0.04 -8.87 -8.02
CA SER A 280 1.07 -7.91 -8.13
C SER A 280 2.38 -8.63 -7.84
N SER A 281 3.18 -8.92 -8.87
CA SER A 281 4.33 -9.83 -8.77
C SER A 281 5.67 -9.13 -8.70
N CYS A 282 5.80 -7.90 -9.22
CA CYS A 282 7.05 -7.16 -9.19
C CYS A 282 6.81 -5.65 -9.11
N ILE A 283 7.61 -4.99 -8.29
CA ILE A 283 7.75 -3.53 -8.22
C ILE A 283 9.22 -3.19 -8.38
N ILE A 284 9.53 -2.32 -9.33
CA ILE A 284 10.87 -1.74 -9.49
C ILE A 284 10.76 -0.26 -9.13
N ALA A 285 11.48 0.16 -8.12
CA ALA A 285 11.49 1.54 -7.62
C ALA A 285 12.84 1.85 -6.98
N GLU A 286 13.39 3.02 -7.24
CA GLU A 286 14.62 3.52 -6.61
C GLU A 286 15.80 2.53 -6.70
N GLY A 287 15.97 1.89 -7.85
CA GLY A 287 17.02 0.88 -8.08
C GLY A 287 16.77 -0.47 -7.37
N ARG A 288 15.66 -0.64 -6.68
CA ARG A 288 15.27 -1.90 -6.03
C ARG A 288 14.34 -2.70 -6.92
N VAL A 289 14.63 -3.99 -7.08
CA VAL A 289 13.74 -4.96 -7.74
C VAL A 289 13.13 -5.83 -6.65
N ILE A 290 11.84 -5.64 -6.37
CA ILE A 290 11.13 -6.37 -5.32
C ILE A 290 10.10 -7.28 -5.98
N THR A 291 10.16 -8.57 -5.69
CA THR A 291 9.30 -9.59 -6.30
C THR A 291 8.50 -10.35 -5.25
N GLY A 292 7.30 -10.79 -5.64
CA GLY A 292 6.47 -11.68 -4.84
C GLY A 292 5.78 -12.71 -5.73
N THR A 293 5.81 -13.96 -5.30
CA THR A 293 5.13 -15.06 -6.00
C THR A 293 3.69 -15.20 -5.53
N PRO A 294 2.74 -15.53 -6.41
CA PRO A 294 1.40 -15.89 -5.99
C PRO A 294 1.42 -17.13 -5.09
N GLY A 295 0.45 -17.18 -4.16
CA GLY A 295 0.28 -18.37 -3.30
C GLY A 295 -0.19 -19.60 -4.07
N GLU A 296 -0.10 -20.75 -3.42
CA GLU A 296 -0.51 -22.06 -4.00
C GLU A 296 -1.97 -22.05 -4.46
N GLU A 297 -2.87 -21.35 -3.76
CA GLU A 297 -4.27 -21.21 -4.18
C GLU A 297 -4.41 -20.62 -5.58
N PHE A 298 -3.56 -19.64 -5.93
CA PHE A 298 -3.56 -19.03 -7.26
C PHE A 298 -3.06 -20.02 -8.31
N THR A 299 -1.92 -20.70 -8.06
CA THR A 299 -1.30 -21.60 -9.04
C THR A 299 -2.13 -22.86 -9.28
N ALA A 300 -2.70 -23.43 -8.23
CA ALA A 300 -3.58 -24.58 -8.32
C ALA A 300 -4.88 -24.24 -9.09
N ALA A 301 -5.52 -23.14 -8.75
CA ALA A 301 -6.72 -22.72 -9.47
C ALA A 301 -6.43 -22.37 -10.94
N ALA A 302 -5.33 -21.70 -11.23
CA ALA A 302 -4.92 -21.39 -12.59
C ALA A 302 -4.64 -22.68 -13.39
N ALA A 303 -4.04 -23.71 -12.79
CA ALA A 303 -3.78 -24.98 -13.43
C ALA A 303 -5.08 -25.69 -13.84
N VAL A 304 -6.07 -25.74 -12.95
CA VAL A 304 -7.41 -26.29 -13.24
C VAL A 304 -8.07 -25.54 -14.39
N LEU A 305 -8.07 -24.19 -14.33
CA LEU A 305 -8.72 -23.32 -15.32
C LEU A 305 -8.02 -23.36 -16.68
N LEU A 306 -6.70 -23.48 -16.71
CA LEU A 306 -5.89 -23.65 -17.92
C LEU A 306 -5.87 -25.11 -18.42
N LYS A 307 -6.45 -26.06 -17.68
CA LYS A 307 -6.41 -27.49 -18.01
C LYS A 307 -4.98 -27.99 -18.27
N CYS A 308 -4.03 -27.65 -17.40
CA CYS A 308 -2.63 -28.04 -17.52
C CYS A 308 -2.03 -28.40 -16.14
N PRO A 309 -0.88 -29.08 -16.09
CA PRO A 309 -0.21 -29.40 -14.82
C PRO A 309 0.15 -28.13 -14.04
N GLU A 310 -0.01 -28.17 -12.72
CA GLU A 310 0.30 -27.03 -11.83
C GLU A 310 1.78 -26.63 -11.92
N GLU A 311 2.69 -27.59 -12.09
CA GLU A 311 4.12 -27.29 -12.24
C GLU A 311 4.41 -26.44 -13.49
N LYS A 312 3.64 -26.62 -14.56
CA LYS A 312 3.73 -25.76 -15.75
C LYS A 312 3.33 -24.33 -15.43
N VAL A 313 2.27 -24.13 -14.63
CA VAL A 313 1.86 -22.79 -14.16
C VAL A 313 2.94 -22.17 -13.27
N LYS A 314 3.47 -22.92 -12.29
CA LYS A 314 4.55 -22.46 -11.40
C LYS A 314 5.80 -22.04 -12.17
N THR A 315 6.19 -22.83 -13.16
CA THR A 315 7.34 -22.52 -14.03
C THR A 315 7.08 -21.26 -14.84
N THR A 316 5.90 -21.13 -15.45
CA THR A 316 5.52 -19.93 -16.20
C THR A 316 5.50 -18.68 -15.30
N VAL A 317 4.98 -18.78 -14.08
CA VAL A 317 5.02 -17.69 -13.08
C VAL A 317 6.45 -17.22 -12.80
N ARG A 318 7.38 -18.17 -12.58
CA ARG A 318 8.80 -17.84 -12.38
C ARG A 318 9.39 -17.13 -13.60
N GLN A 319 9.09 -17.62 -14.81
CA GLN A 319 9.53 -17.00 -16.07
C GLN A 319 9.00 -15.56 -16.25
N ILE A 320 7.73 -15.31 -15.91
CA ILE A 320 7.16 -13.96 -15.95
C ILE A 320 7.92 -13.02 -15.03
N ILE A 321 8.18 -13.45 -13.79
CA ILE A 321 8.85 -12.62 -12.78
C ILE A 321 10.31 -12.35 -13.20
N SER A 322 11.07 -13.40 -13.58
CA SER A 322 12.48 -13.25 -13.96
C SER A 322 12.65 -12.41 -15.22
N SER A 323 11.86 -12.66 -16.26
CA SER A 323 11.95 -11.91 -17.52
C SER A 323 11.64 -10.42 -17.33
N PHE A 324 10.68 -10.08 -16.45
CA PHE A 324 10.37 -8.68 -16.13
C PHE A 324 11.50 -8.04 -15.32
N ALA A 325 12.02 -8.72 -14.30
CA ALA A 325 13.11 -8.24 -13.48
C ALA A 325 14.38 -8.00 -14.28
N GLU A 326 14.79 -8.97 -15.11
CA GLU A 326 16.01 -8.87 -15.96
C GLU A 326 15.92 -7.77 -17.02
N LYS A 327 14.78 -7.66 -17.72
CA LYS A 327 14.56 -6.62 -18.74
C LYS A 327 14.64 -5.20 -18.18
N ASN A 328 14.50 -5.02 -16.88
CA ASN A 328 14.35 -3.72 -16.23
C ASN A 328 15.39 -3.46 -15.14
N ASN A 329 16.32 -4.39 -14.96
CA ASN A 329 17.46 -4.23 -14.07
C ASN A 329 18.63 -3.63 -14.91
N ILE A 330 18.53 -2.31 -15.17
CA ILE A 330 19.57 -1.52 -15.84
C ILE A 330 20.30 -0.68 -14.81
#